data_e9f7d3256876ca9dbb44154d26fb5763
#
_entry.id   e9f7d3256876ca9dbb44154d26fb5763
#
_cell.length_a   1.000
_cell.length_b   1.000
_cell.length_c   1.000
_cell.angle_alpha   90.00
_cell.angle_beta   90.00
_cell.angle_gamma   90.00
#
_symmetry.space_group_name_H-M   'P 1'
#
loop_
_entity.id
_entity.type
_entity.pdbx_description
1 polymer ?
#
loop_
_entity_poly.entity_id
_entity_poly.type
_entity_poly.pdbx_seq_one_letter_code
_entity_poly.pdbx_strand_id
1 'polypeptide(L)'
;LKRVILSANGTPLQGMEGMSQNPGEFTKESLSDLLGAHITAYYANEDGLLTAVRRAVPMEKASNALTPLYEMLKGPEQGEALASVFPSGVQEEDILDINYDHNTAILNLSDHFYEAVGPLSDTAETQLVYGMVNALTDHGGISRVVLLQNGQTRDLMNKAVVIAKPLLRNPGMISKQ
;
A
#
# COMPACT_ATOMS: atom_id res chain seq x y z
N LEU A 1 -10.44 6.22 -25.12
CA LEU A 1 -9.43 5.65 -26.03
C LEU A 1 -9.24 4.18 -25.66
N LYS A 2 -9.52 3.24 -26.61
CA LYS A 2 -9.40 1.82 -26.35
C LYS A 2 -8.02 1.24 -26.75
N ARG A 3 -7.27 1.95 -27.59
CA ARG A 3 -5.94 1.53 -28.07
C ARG A 3 -5.09 2.74 -28.47
N VAL A 4 -3.78 2.61 -28.29
CA VAL A 4 -2.77 3.57 -28.76
C VAL A 4 -1.70 2.77 -29.50
N ILE A 5 -1.29 3.24 -30.67
CA ILE A 5 -0.16 2.68 -31.42
C ILE A 5 1.00 3.67 -31.28
N LEU A 6 2.11 3.20 -30.72
CA LEU A 6 3.34 3.96 -30.67
C LEU A 6 4.23 3.56 -31.86
N SER A 7 4.75 4.55 -32.57
CA SER A 7 5.67 4.32 -33.68
C SER A 7 6.87 5.28 -33.60
N ALA A 8 8.03 4.81 -34.00
CA ALA A 8 9.20 5.63 -34.21
C ALA A 8 9.53 5.64 -35.72
N ASN A 9 9.62 6.83 -36.31
CA ASN A 9 9.86 7.02 -37.74
C ASN A 9 8.89 6.23 -38.67
N GLY A 10 7.60 6.15 -38.24
CA GLY A 10 6.57 5.45 -39.01
C GLY A 10 6.55 3.91 -38.84
N THR A 11 7.50 3.36 -38.11
CA THR A 11 7.53 1.92 -37.79
C THR A 11 6.95 1.69 -36.42
N PRO A 12 5.92 0.82 -36.24
CA PRO A 12 5.37 0.48 -34.92
C PRO A 12 6.49 -0.05 -34.02
N LEU A 13 6.54 0.45 -32.78
CA LEU A 13 7.47 -0.08 -31.77
C LEU A 13 7.07 -1.52 -31.45
N GLN A 14 8.01 -2.44 -31.54
CA GLN A 14 7.78 -3.81 -31.08
C GLN A 14 7.69 -3.81 -29.55
N GLY A 15 6.62 -4.39 -29.01
CA GLY A 15 6.41 -4.49 -27.57
C GLY A 15 7.52 -5.30 -26.90
N MET A 16 7.84 -4.97 -25.67
CA MET A 16 8.65 -5.83 -24.82
C MET A 16 7.91 -7.16 -24.62
N GLU A 17 8.65 -8.26 -24.53
CA GLU A 17 8.09 -9.59 -24.32
C GLU A 17 7.08 -9.58 -23.15
N GLY A 18 5.85 -10.02 -23.41
CA GLY A 18 4.76 -10.12 -22.43
C GLY A 18 3.69 -9.03 -22.51
N MET A 19 3.82 -7.96 -23.30
CA MET A 19 2.90 -6.81 -23.26
C MET A 19 1.74 -6.81 -24.26
N SER A 20 1.78 -7.54 -25.34
CA SER A 20 0.65 -7.68 -26.28
C SER A 20 0.93 -8.74 -27.34
N GLN A 21 -0.12 -9.41 -27.84
CA GLN A 21 0.00 -10.31 -29.00
C GLN A 21 0.26 -9.57 -30.32
N ASN A 22 0.11 -8.23 -30.35
CA ASN A 22 0.34 -7.40 -31.53
C ASN A 22 1.44 -6.36 -31.26
N PRO A 23 2.52 -6.36 -32.06
CA PRO A 23 3.60 -5.38 -31.92
C PRO A 23 3.08 -3.94 -32.05
N GLY A 24 3.43 -3.06 -31.11
CA GLY A 24 3.11 -1.65 -31.15
C GLY A 24 1.72 -1.26 -30.65
N GLU A 25 0.86 -2.21 -30.30
CA GLU A 25 -0.44 -1.91 -29.67
C GLU A 25 -0.32 -1.87 -28.15
N PHE A 26 -0.77 -0.77 -27.54
CA PHE A 26 -0.81 -0.59 -26.10
C PHE A 26 -2.24 -0.38 -25.64
N THR A 27 -2.67 -1.12 -24.61
CA THR A 27 -3.90 -0.84 -23.89
C THR A 27 -3.65 0.28 -22.86
N LYS A 28 -4.71 0.83 -22.29
CA LYS A 28 -4.58 1.81 -21.23
C LYS A 28 -3.82 1.23 -20.03
N GLU A 29 -4.06 -0.03 -19.71
CA GLU A 29 -3.42 -0.79 -18.64
C GLU A 29 -1.92 -0.95 -18.93
N SER A 30 -1.54 -1.49 -20.11
CA SER A 30 -0.13 -1.68 -20.47
C SER A 30 0.63 -0.35 -20.58
N LEU A 31 -0.04 0.74 -20.97
CA LEU A 31 0.56 2.07 -20.98
C LEU A 31 0.73 2.62 -19.55
N SER A 32 -0.21 2.35 -18.66
CA SER A 32 -0.07 2.68 -17.24
C SER A 32 1.10 1.94 -16.60
N ASP A 33 1.29 0.66 -16.92
CA ASP A 33 2.43 -0.13 -16.45
C ASP A 33 3.77 0.40 -16.97
N LEU A 34 3.76 0.90 -18.20
CA LEU A 34 4.97 1.45 -18.84
C LEU A 34 5.29 2.88 -18.37
N LEU A 35 4.28 3.71 -18.19
CA LEU A 35 4.41 5.13 -17.83
C LEU A 35 4.07 5.42 -16.37
N GLY A 36 3.48 4.46 -15.66
CA GLY A 36 3.11 4.55 -14.26
C GLY A 36 4.32 4.35 -13.35
N ALA A 37 4.24 4.94 -12.18
CA ALA A 37 5.12 4.56 -11.09
C ALA A 37 4.54 3.33 -10.38
N HIS A 38 5.39 2.63 -9.65
CA HIS A 38 4.96 1.49 -8.85
C HIS A 38 5.13 1.80 -7.37
N ILE A 39 4.16 1.33 -6.60
CA ILE A 39 4.22 1.33 -5.14
C ILE A 39 4.13 -0.11 -4.64
N THR A 40 4.50 -0.33 -3.38
CA THR A 40 4.33 -1.63 -2.72
C THR A 40 3.13 -1.56 -1.79
N ALA A 41 2.15 -2.42 -2.02
CA ALA A 41 1.03 -2.68 -1.11
C ALA A 41 1.27 -3.99 -0.35
N TYR A 42 0.74 -4.08 0.86
CA TYR A 42 0.91 -5.26 1.71
C TYR A 42 -0.44 -5.86 2.05
N TYR A 43 -0.60 -7.14 1.79
CA TYR A 43 -1.82 -7.90 2.05
C TYR A 43 -1.52 -9.11 2.94
N ALA A 44 -2.51 -9.54 3.71
CA ALA A 44 -2.41 -10.70 4.59
C ALA A 44 -2.44 -12.01 3.76
N ASN A 45 -1.61 -12.97 4.12
CA ASN A 45 -1.65 -14.32 3.57
C ASN A 45 -2.11 -15.33 4.63
N GLU A 46 -2.32 -16.58 4.22
CA GLU A 46 -2.80 -17.67 5.06
C GLU A 46 -1.83 -18.06 6.18
N ASP A 47 -0.53 -17.76 6.02
CA ASP A 47 0.50 -18.07 7.03
C ASP A 47 0.57 -17.04 8.16
N GLY A 48 -0.32 -16.05 8.17
CA GLY A 48 -0.28 -14.96 9.16
C GLY A 48 0.80 -13.92 8.89
N LEU A 49 1.39 -13.92 7.69
CA LEU A 49 2.39 -12.97 7.23
C LEU A 49 1.79 -11.96 6.25
N LEU A 50 2.62 -11.02 5.81
CA LEU A 50 2.33 -10.04 4.79
C LEU A 50 2.96 -10.46 3.47
N THR A 51 2.21 -10.36 2.38
CA THR A 51 2.75 -10.48 1.03
C THR A 51 2.88 -9.09 0.43
N ALA A 52 4.09 -8.76 -0.03
CA ALA A 52 4.38 -7.53 -0.73
C ALA A 52 3.92 -7.65 -2.19
N VAL A 53 3.02 -6.78 -2.62
CA VAL A 53 2.46 -6.77 -3.97
C VAL A 53 2.79 -5.43 -4.63
N ARG A 54 3.34 -5.49 -5.83
CA ARG A 54 3.64 -4.31 -6.62
C ARG A 54 2.38 -3.84 -7.34
N ARG A 55 2.02 -2.57 -7.18
CA ARG A 55 0.86 -1.94 -7.82
C ARG A 55 1.30 -0.79 -8.70
N ALA A 56 0.80 -0.77 -9.94
CA ALA A 56 0.98 0.37 -10.83
C ALA A 56 0.02 1.50 -10.43
N VAL A 57 0.55 2.70 -10.30
CA VAL A 57 -0.23 3.89 -9.97
C VAL A 57 0.13 5.04 -10.92
N PRO A 58 -0.78 5.99 -11.16
CA PRO A 58 -0.45 7.20 -11.89
C PRO A 58 0.75 7.91 -11.27
N MET A 59 1.65 8.44 -12.12
CA MET A 59 2.90 9.09 -11.68
C MET A 59 2.64 10.21 -10.65
N GLU A 60 1.58 10.98 -10.83
CA GLU A 60 1.20 12.07 -9.92
C GLU A 60 0.80 11.58 -8.53
N LYS A 61 0.34 10.33 -8.40
CA LYS A 61 -0.03 9.73 -7.12
C LYS A 61 1.15 9.08 -6.41
N ALA A 62 2.15 8.62 -7.16
CA ALA A 62 3.27 7.88 -6.60
C ALA A 62 4.12 8.68 -5.60
N SER A 63 4.13 10.00 -5.71
CA SER A 63 4.85 10.89 -4.77
C SER A 63 4.11 11.10 -3.44
N ASN A 64 2.81 10.76 -3.36
CA ASN A 64 2.05 10.86 -2.13
C ASN A 64 2.28 9.60 -1.27
N ALA A 65 2.84 9.78 -0.08
CA ALA A 65 3.14 8.68 0.83
C ALA A 65 1.90 7.90 1.33
N LEU A 66 0.70 8.47 1.23
CA LEU A 66 -0.55 7.76 1.56
C LEU A 66 -1.04 6.86 0.43
N THR A 67 -0.54 7.02 -0.80
CA THR A 67 -0.98 6.20 -1.94
C THR A 67 -0.90 4.70 -1.67
N PRO A 68 0.18 4.15 -1.07
CA PRO A 68 0.21 2.73 -0.72
C PRO A 68 -0.92 2.31 0.22
N LEU A 69 -1.28 3.14 1.20
CA LEU A 69 -2.37 2.84 2.13
C LEU A 69 -3.73 2.87 1.41
N TYR A 70 -3.95 3.83 0.53
CA TYR A 70 -5.18 3.90 -0.28
C TYR A 70 -5.30 2.71 -1.25
N GLU A 71 -4.20 2.25 -1.83
CA GLU A 71 -4.22 1.02 -2.64
C GLU A 71 -4.49 -0.23 -1.78
N MET A 72 -3.95 -0.30 -0.57
CA MET A 72 -4.24 -1.39 0.37
C MET A 72 -5.71 -1.41 0.83
N LEU A 73 -6.35 -0.24 0.98
CA LEU A 73 -7.78 -0.13 1.31
C LEU A 73 -8.69 -0.71 0.23
N LYS A 74 -8.28 -0.66 -1.04
CA LYS A 74 -9.04 -1.30 -2.14
C LYS A 74 -9.04 -2.83 -2.05
N GLY A 75 -8.13 -3.40 -1.26
CA GLY A 75 -7.96 -4.84 -1.13
C GLY A 75 -7.11 -5.46 -2.24
N PRO A 76 -6.86 -6.77 -2.14
CA PRO A 76 -6.15 -7.53 -3.17
C PRO A 76 -6.98 -7.63 -4.46
N GLU A 77 -6.31 -7.86 -5.58
CA GLU A 77 -6.99 -8.05 -6.87
C GLU A 77 -7.68 -9.41 -6.95
N GLN A 78 -8.68 -9.48 -7.82
CA GLN A 78 -9.42 -10.72 -8.02
C GLN A 78 -8.50 -11.84 -8.53
N GLY A 79 -8.47 -12.96 -7.82
CA GLY A 79 -7.61 -14.11 -8.12
C GLY A 79 -6.33 -14.19 -7.31
N GLU A 80 -5.97 -13.15 -6.53
CA GLU A 80 -4.92 -13.24 -5.53
C GLU A 80 -5.44 -14.02 -4.31
N ALA A 81 -4.68 -15.02 -3.84
CA ALA A 81 -4.97 -15.76 -2.60
C ALA A 81 -4.51 -14.94 -1.37
N LEU A 82 -5.00 -13.71 -1.25
CA LEU A 82 -4.63 -12.74 -0.23
C LEU A 82 -5.89 -12.13 0.38
N ALA A 83 -5.75 -11.57 1.59
CA ALA A 83 -6.81 -10.83 2.27
C ALA A 83 -6.39 -9.39 2.56
N SER A 84 -7.37 -8.48 2.65
CA SER A 84 -7.09 -7.12 3.12
C SER A 84 -6.56 -7.15 4.55
N VAL A 85 -5.57 -6.31 4.84
CA VAL A 85 -5.12 -6.06 6.21
C VAL A 85 -6.04 -5.08 6.93
N PHE A 86 -6.74 -4.21 6.20
CA PHE A 86 -7.70 -3.30 6.77
C PHE A 86 -9.01 -4.02 7.10
N PRO A 87 -9.58 -3.81 8.30
CA PRO A 87 -10.90 -4.33 8.63
C PRO A 87 -11.97 -3.71 7.73
N SER A 88 -13.06 -4.46 7.54
CA SER A 88 -14.22 -3.96 6.79
C SER A 88 -14.79 -2.70 7.44
N GLY A 89 -15.14 -1.71 6.61
CA GLY A 89 -15.69 -0.43 7.06
C GLY A 89 -14.68 0.70 7.18
N VAL A 90 -13.37 0.42 7.27
CA VAL A 90 -12.35 1.46 7.18
C VAL A 90 -12.31 2.07 5.79
N GLN A 91 -12.28 3.39 5.71
CA GLN A 91 -12.29 4.19 4.48
C GLN A 91 -11.11 5.15 4.42
N GLU A 92 -10.92 5.81 3.27
CA GLU A 92 -9.83 6.78 3.09
C GLU A 92 -9.93 7.94 4.09
N GLU A 93 -11.16 8.34 4.46
CA GLU A 93 -11.46 9.41 5.42
C GLU A 93 -11.03 9.08 6.85
N ASP A 94 -10.78 7.81 7.16
CA ASP A 94 -10.25 7.38 8.47
C ASP A 94 -8.75 7.65 8.61
N ILE A 95 -8.07 7.92 7.50
CA ILE A 95 -6.71 8.43 7.46
C ILE A 95 -6.80 9.94 7.42
N LEU A 96 -6.73 10.58 8.59
CA LEU A 96 -6.99 12.01 8.73
C LEU A 96 -5.89 12.86 8.10
N ASP A 97 -4.65 12.55 8.39
CA ASP A 97 -3.49 13.24 7.82
C ASP A 97 -2.20 12.44 8.02
N ILE A 98 -1.15 12.86 7.31
CA ILE A 98 0.23 12.41 7.52
C ILE A 98 1.14 13.63 7.60
N ASN A 99 1.92 13.69 8.66
CA ASN A 99 2.94 14.70 8.88
C ASN A 99 4.33 14.07 8.95
N TYR A 100 5.36 14.88 8.84
CA TYR A 100 6.74 14.40 8.85
C TYR A 100 7.59 15.17 9.83
N ASP A 101 8.36 14.42 10.62
CA ASP A 101 9.46 14.95 11.42
C ASP A 101 10.74 14.21 11.00
N HIS A 102 11.60 14.89 10.22
CA HIS A 102 12.78 14.30 9.60
C HIS A 102 12.43 13.05 8.77
N ASN A 103 12.85 11.86 9.21
CA ASN A 103 12.59 10.57 8.58
C ASN A 103 11.46 9.77 9.27
N THR A 104 10.67 10.42 10.09
CA THR A 104 9.53 9.82 10.80
C THR A 104 8.23 10.32 10.18
N ALA A 105 7.39 9.41 9.71
CA ALA A 105 6.02 9.72 9.33
C ALA A 105 5.12 9.65 10.57
N ILE A 106 4.28 10.66 10.76
CA ILE A 106 3.30 10.76 11.82
C ILE A 106 1.93 10.61 11.17
N LEU A 107 1.35 9.41 11.26
CA LEU A 107 0.07 9.06 10.66
C LEU A 107 -1.03 9.23 11.70
N ASN A 108 -1.99 10.09 11.40
CA ASN A 108 -3.13 10.39 12.26
C ASN A 108 -4.39 9.66 11.74
N LEU A 109 -5.01 8.86 12.60
CA LEU A 109 -6.14 8.01 12.29
C LEU A 109 -7.35 8.42 13.13
N SER A 110 -8.56 8.20 12.59
CA SER A 110 -9.82 8.56 13.22
C SER A 110 -10.18 7.63 14.41
N ASP A 111 -11.12 8.05 15.23
CA ASP A 111 -11.72 7.17 16.25
C ASP A 111 -12.41 5.98 15.60
N HIS A 112 -13.09 6.18 14.48
CA HIS A 112 -13.76 5.11 13.73
C HIS A 112 -12.75 4.04 13.24
N PHE A 113 -11.55 4.44 12.83
CA PHE A 113 -10.48 3.48 12.51
C PHE A 113 -10.18 2.58 13.71
N TYR A 114 -9.99 3.15 14.91
CA TYR A 114 -9.69 2.39 16.12
C TYR A 114 -10.86 1.52 16.59
N GLU A 115 -12.09 1.97 16.39
CA GLU A 115 -13.29 1.16 16.64
C GLU A 115 -13.34 -0.07 15.72
N ALA A 116 -13.03 0.11 14.44
CA ALA A 116 -12.98 -0.97 13.46
C ALA A 116 -11.86 -1.99 13.74
N VAL A 117 -10.77 -1.57 14.36
CA VAL A 117 -9.66 -2.46 14.79
C VAL A 117 -10.04 -3.31 16.00
N GLY A 118 -10.96 -2.85 16.85
CA GLY A 118 -11.35 -3.52 18.10
C GLY A 118 -11.64 -5.02 17.98
N PRO A 119 -12.41 -5.50 16.98
CA PRO A 119 -12.72 -6.92 16.78
C PRO A 119 -11.58 -7.80 16.28
N LEU A 120 -10.47 -7.22 15.79
CA LEU A 120 -9.39 -7.98 15.17
C LEU A 120 -8.74 -8.98 16.14
N SER A 121 -8.26 -10.10 15.61
CA SER A 121 -7.35 -10.99 16.32
C SER A 121 -5.97 -10.36 16.46
N ASP A 122 -5.13 -10.86 17.36
CA ASP A 122 -3.77 -10.37 17.55
C ASP A 122 -2.92 -10.47 16.28
N THR A 123 -3.12 -11.53 15.50
CA THR A 123 -2.45 -11.70 14.20
C THR A 123 -2.92 -10.66 13.19
N ALA A 124 -4.23 -10.45 13.06
CA ALA A 124 -4.78 -9.47 12.12
C ALA A 124 -4.41 -8.04 12.50
N GLU A 125 -4.40 -7.70 13.81
CA GLU A 125 -3.90 -6.40 14.30
C GLU A 125 -2.42 -6.21 13.94
N THR A 126 -1.60 -7.25 14.12
CA THR A 126 -0.18 -7.21 13.79
C THR A 126 0.05 -7.03 12.29
N GLN A 127 -0.71 -7.76 11.45
CA GLN A 127 -0.67 -7.60 9.99
C GLN A 127 -1.12 -6.20 9.55
N LEU A 128 -2.18 -5.65 10.14
CA LEU A 128 -2.63 -4.29 9.87
C LEU A 128 -1.53 -3.26 10.17
N VAL A 129 -1.01 -3.27 11.40
CA VAL A 129 -0.01 -2.28 11.83
C VAL A 129 1.25 -2.38 10.99
N TYR A 130 1.82 -3.58 10.83
CA TYR A 130 3.05 -3.72 10.04
C TYR A 130 2.83 -3.66 8.54
N GLY A 131 1.63 -3.91 8.05
CA GLY A 131 1.24 -3.60 6.68
C GLY A 131 1.36 -2.10 6.39
N MET A 132 0.77 -1.25 7.23
CA MET A 132 0.87 0.21 7.12
C MET A 132 2.32 0.69 7.29
N VAL A 133 3.02 0.22 8.32
CA VAL A 133 4.40 0.63 8.61
C VAL A 133 5.35 0.26 7.46
N ASN A 134 5.26 -0.97 6.94
CA ASN A 134 6.09 -1.43 5.84
C ASN A 134 5.80 -0.64 4.56
N ALA A 135 4.52 -0.38 4.25
CA ALA A 135 4.12 0.39 3.08
C ALA A 135 4.65 1.84 3.14
N LEU A 136 4.54 2.50 4.29
CA LEU A 136 5.04 3.86 4.46
C LEU A 136 6.57 3.92 4.44
N THR A 137 7.26 2.94 5.02
CA THR A 137 8.73 2.90 5.04
C THR A 137 9.35 2.45 3.71
N ASP A 138 8.58 1.91 2.78
CA ASP A 138 9.00 1.72 1.39
C ASP A 138 8.99 3.03 0.60
N HIS A 139 8.24 4.02 1.07
CA HIS A 139 8.26 5.35 0.49
C HIS A 139 9.55 6.09 0.88
N GLY A 140 10.24 6.66 -0.10
CA GLY A 140 11.59 7.22 0.09
C GLY A 140 11.67 8.26 1.21
N GLY A 141 12.67 8.10 2.08
CA GLY A 141 12.96 9.02 3.16
C GLY A 141 12.28 8.71 4.50
N ILE A 142 11.30 7.79 4.54
CA ILE A 142 10.63 7.37 5.79
C ILE A 142 11.33 6.14 6.34
N SER A 143 11.77 6.19 7.60
CA SER A 143 12.36 5.04 8.30
C SER A 143 11.58 4.63 9.56
N ARG A 144 10.67 5.49 10.03
CA ARG A 144 9.86 5.27 11.24
C ARG A 144 8.44 5.77 11.01
N VAL A 145 7.50 5.18 11.73
CA VAL A 145 6.09 5.58 11.72
C VAL A 145 5.59 5.75 13.15
N VAL A 146 4.95 6.87 13.43
CA VAL A 146 4.18 7.11 14.65
C VAL A 146 2.70 7.07 14.28
N LEU A 147 1.90 6.36 15.05
CA LEU A 147 0.46 6.27 14.89
C LEU A 147 -0.23 7.10 15.97
N LEU A 148 -1.16 7.95 15.54
CA LEU A 148 -1.97 8.79 16.42
C LEU A 148 -3.46 8.44 16.25
N GLN A 149 -4.25 8.64 17.31
CA GLN A 149 -5.71 8.66 17.26
C GLN A 149 -6.19 10.09 17.50
N ASN A 150 -6.83 10.71 16.50
CA ASN A 150 -7.28 12.11 16.58
C ASN A 150 -6.19 13.06 17.16
N GLY A 151 -4.94 12.89 16.69
CA GLY A 151 -3.80 13.67 17.15
C GLY A 151 -3.23 13.28 18.51
N GLN A 152 -3.74 12.23 19.16
CA GLN A 152 -3.29 11.77 20.47
C GLN A 152 -2.45 10.48 20.34
N THR A 153 -1.42 10.37 21.17
CA THR A 153 -0.64 9.13 21.29
C THR A 153 -1.40 8.07 22.08
N ARG A 154 -1.15 6.80 21.74
CA ARG A 154 -1.65 5.64 22.47
C ARG A 154 -0.55 4.66 22.80
N ASP A 155 -0.74 3.87 23.84
CA ASP A 155 0.21 2.81 24.20
C ASP A 155 0.08 1.60 23.29
N LEU A 156 -1.15 1.19 22.99
CA LEU A 156 -1.48 0.03 22.19
C LEU A 156 -2.36 0.41 21.00
N MET A 157 -2.20 -0.28 19.86
CA MET A 157 -3.13 -0.18 18.74
C MET A 157 -4.53 -0.61 19.20
N ASN A 158 -4.64 -1.82 19.68
CA ASN A 158 -5.82 -2.35 20.35
C ASN A 158 -5.38 -3.21 21.56
N LYS A 159 -4.78 -4.38 21.34
CA LYS A 159 -4.38 -5.32 22.40
C LYS A 159 -3.02 -5.99 22.17
N ALA A 160 -2.55 -6.12 20.95
CA ALA A 160 -1.37 -6.90 20.61
C ALA A 160 -0.14 -6.03 20.29
N VAL A 161 -0.31 -4.90 19.61
CA VAL A 161 0.81 -4.09 19.12
C VAL A 161 0.99 -2.82 19.93
N VAL A 162 2.19 -2.68 20.54
CA VAL A 162 2.59 -1.46 21.23
C VAL A 162 2.93 -0.38 20.20
N ILE A 163 2.23 0.76 20.27
CA ILE A 163 2.41 1.91 19.36
C ILE A 163 2.87 3.18 20.10
N ALA A 164 3.19 3.09 21.39
CA ALA A 164 3.69 4.19 22.21
C ALA A 164 5.04 4.76 21.73
N LYS A 165 5.74 4.03 20.85
CA LYS A 165 7.04 4.44 20.30
C LYS A 165 6.99 4.36 18.78
N PRO A 166 7.84 5.15 18.08
CA PRO A 166 7.94 5.03 16.63
C PRO A 166 8.22 3.59 16.19
N LEU A 167 7.43 3.10 15.26
CA LEU A 167 7.53 1.78 14.68
C LEU A 167 8.53 1.77 13.53
N LEU A 168 9.31 0.71 13.44
CA LEU A 168 10.25 0.46 12.36
C LEU A 168 9.67 -0.58 11.40
N ARG A 169 10.17 -0.55 10.15
CA ARG A 169 9.92 -1.63 9.20
C ARG A 169 10.16 -2.99 9.84
N ASN A 170 9.25 -3.91 9.61
CA ASN A 170 9.37 -5.29 10.08
C ASN A 170 9.46 -6.27 8.91
N PRO A 171 10.67 -6.54 8.40
CA PRO A 171 10.86 -7.52 7.32
C PRO A 171 10.54 -8.95 7.75
N GLY A 172 10.54 -9.25 9.06
CA GLY A 172 10.14 -10.55 9.59
C GLY A 172 8.66 -10.88 9.40
N MET A 173 7.82 -9.87 9.16
CA MET A 173 6.41 -10.04 8.83
C MET A 173 6.16 -10.25 7.33
N ILE A 174 7.17 -10.12 6.47
CA ILE A 174 7.00 -10.24 5.03
C ILE A 174 7.32 -11.69 4.62
N SER A 175 6.39 -12.33 3.92
CA SER A 175 6.61 -13.66 3.36
C SER A 175 7.75 -13.64 2.33
N LYS A 176 8.62 -14.64 2.41
CA LYS A 176 9.64 -14.85 1.37
C LYS A 176 8.94 -15.39 0.12
N GLN A 177 9.10 -14.71 -0.98
CA GLN A 177 8.71 -15.20 -2.30
C GLN A 177 9.63 -16.33 -2.74
#